data_dd6fac561f815893054becb57a77664b
#
_entry.id   dd6fac561f815893054becb57a77664b
#
_cell.length_a   1.000
_cell.length_b   1.000
_cell.length_c   1.000
_cell.angle_alpha   90.00
_cell.angle_beta   90.00
_cell.angle_gamma   90.00
#
_symmetry.space_group_name_H-M   'P 1'
#
loop_
_entity.id
_entity.type
_entity.pdbx_description
1 polymer ?
#
loop_
_entity_poly.entity_id
_entity_poly.type
_entity_poly.pdbx_seq_one_letter_code
_entity_poly.pdbx_strand_id
1 'polypeptide(L)'
;FFFKQKTAYEITYGDWSSDVCSSDLGVILVYAATRDWLSGAGRDPQYYLKRQLINVIIGIALAYGATLIDYRLLRAYTPFLWGAGILGLLIVLIPGLGSTINGARSWITFPGGFQVQPAELAKISIIVGMALILSERVTGFDGPTDRQVFQSLLVAAIPVLLIVVQPDLGTVLIISASVITMIAVSGARIRWLVGLLIVGLTGVYLAISSGALSEYQLKRLRSFVDPTADPQASGYQLRQARITIGSGGFFGKGLFSGPQTNGRFVPEQHTDFIFTVSGEELGFLGSALILIL
;
A
#
# COMPACT_ATOMS: atom_id res chain seq x y z
N PHE A 1 -31.40 -7.68 -2.79
CA PHE A 1 -30.29 -7.74 -3.79
C PHE A 1 -29.55 -9.05 -3.57
N PHE A 2 -29.86 -10.05 -4.38
CA PHE A 2 -29.11 -11.31 -4.42
C PHE A 2 -27.78 -11.06 -5.13
N PHE A 3 -26.69 -10.92 -4.39
CA PHE A 3 -25.36 -11.16 -4.95
C PHE A 3 -25.27 -12.65 -5.26
N LYS A 4 -25.35 -12.98 -6.55
CA LYS A 4 -25.01 -14.32 -7.05
C LYS A 4 -23.56 -14.54 -6.65
N GLN A 5 -23.30 -15.46 -5.72
CA GLN A 5 -21.92 -15.88 -5.41
C GLN A 5 -21.33 -16.41 -6.72
N LYS A 6 -20.44 -15.64 -7.32
CA LYS A 6 -19.59 -16.16 -8.40
C LYS A 6 -18.80 -17.32 -7.80
N THR A 7 -18.85 -18.46 -8.43
CA THR A 7 -18.02 -19.60 -8.04
C THR A 7 -16.55 -19.19 -8.13
N ALA A 8 -15.70 -19.70 -7.23
CA ALA A 8 -14.26 -19.43 -7.20
C ALA A 8 -13.59 -19.58 -8.58
N TYR A 9 -14.18 -20.37 -9.48
CA TYR A 9 -13.74 -20.58 -10.85
C TYR A 9 -14.02 -19.38 -11.78
N GLU A 10 -15.12 -18.65 -11.59
CA GLU A 10 -15.46 -17.47 -12.40
C GLU A 10 -14.66 -16.23 -11.98
N ILE A 11 -14.27 -16.14 -10.71
CA ILE A 11 -13.39 -15.06 -10.20
C ILE A 11 -11.96 -15.25 -10.74
N THR A 12 -11.52 -16.49 -10.91
CA THR A 12 -10.11 -16.81 -11.21
C THR A 12 -9.70 -16.46 -12.64
N TYR A 13 -10.58 -16.49 -13.64
CA TYR A 13 -10.17 -16.36 -15.04
C TYR A 13 -10.18 -14.90 -15.56
N GLY A 14 -11.05 -14.04 -15.04
CA GLY A 14 -11.14 -12.64 -15.49
C GLY A 14 -10.15 -11.71 -14.77
N ASP A 15 -9.96 -11.93 -13.48
CA ASP A 15 -9.14 -11.04 -12.64
C ASP A 15 -7.63 -11.29 -12.81
N TRP A 16 -7.22 -12.54 -13.05
CA TRP A 16 -5.80 -12.89 -13.26
C TRP A 16 -5.20 -12.28 -14.53
N SER A 17 -5.96 -12.16 -15.59
CA SER A 17 -5.45 -11.60 -16.84
C SER A 17 -5.17 -10.10 -16.74
N SER A 18 -5.99 -9.36 -16.01
CA SER A 18 -5.78 -7.93 -15.76
C SER A 18 -4.61 -7.68 -14.80
N ASP A 19 -4.50 -8.48 -13.72
CA ASP A 19 -3.41 -8.35 -12.76
C ASP A 19 -2.06 -8.72 -13.36
N VAL A 20 -1.98 -9.74 -14.19
CA VAL A 20 -0.75 -10.10 -14.93
C VAL A 20 -0.40 -9.00 -15.91
N CYS A 21 -1.36 -8.50 -16.69
CA CYS A 21 -1.12 -7.43 -17.65
C CYS A 21 -0.65 -6.13 -16.98
N SER A 22 -1.23 -5.75 -15.85
CA SER A 22 -0.79 -4.58 -15.08
C SER A 22 0.61 -4.77 -14.50
N SER A 23 0.96 -5.98 -14.06
CA SER A 23 2.30 -6.32 -13.57
C SER A 23 3.36 -6.25 -14.67
N ASP A 24 3.05 -6.74 -15.89
CA ASP A 24 3.94 -6.68 -17.04
C ASP A 24 4.19 -5.23 -17.47
N LEU A 25 3.13 -4.40 -17.52
CA LEU A 25 3.25 -2.97 -17.81
C LEU A 25 4.12 -2.28 -16.72
N GLY A 26 3.94 -2.63 -15.45
CA GLY A 26 4.75 -2.12 -14.35
C GLY A 26 6.24 -2.41 -14.55
N VAL A 27 6.60 -3.62 -15.02
CA VAL A 27 8.00 -3.99 -15.31
C VAL A 27 8.59 -3.11 -16.42
N ILE A 28 7.83 -2.86 -17.49
CA ILE A 28 8.25 -2.02 -18.62
C ILE A 28 8.44 -0.57 -18.16
N LEU A 29 7.50 -0.02 -17.39
CA LEU A 29 7.58 1.34 -16.88
C LEU A 29 8.75 1.55 -15.91
N VAL A 30 9.04 0.57 -15.03
CA VAL A 30 10.22 0.61 -14.15
C VAL A 30 11.50 0.61 -14.97
N TYR A 31 11.56 -0.19 -16.04
CA TYR A 31 12.71 -0.18 -16.95
C TYR A 31 12.84 1.15 -17.67
N ALA A 32 11.74 1.72 -18.18
CA ALA A 32 11.71 3.04 -18.82
C ALA A 32 12.24 4.13 -17.86
N ALA A 33 11.78 4.12 -16.61
CA ALA A 33 12.18 5.09 -15.58
C ALA A 33 13.66 4.99 -15.16
N THR A 34 14.33 3.84 -15.38
CA THR A 34 15.65 3.58 -14.78
C THR A 34 16.77 3.38 -15.79
N ARG A 35 16.45 3.03 -17.03
CA ARG A 35 17.41 2.65 -18.06
C ARG A 35 18.47 3.74 -18.32
N ASP A 36 18.04 4.96 -18.61
CA ASP A 36 18.92 6.01 -19.13
C ASP A 36 19.85 6.55 -18.05
N TRP A 37 19.37 6.72 -16.83
CA TRP A 37 20.21 7.21 -15.76
C TRP A 37 21.22 6.15 -15.25
N LEU A 38 20.86 4.84 -15.29
CA LEU A 38 21.78 3.77 -14.96
C LEU A 38 22.91 3.69 -15.99
N SER A 39 22.56 3.80 -17.28
CA SER A 39 23.56 3.81 -18.34
C SER A 39 24.48 5.03 -18.24
N GLY A 40 23.93 6.21 -17.95
CA GLY A 40 24.70 7.43 -17.69
C GLY A 40 25.60 7.34 -16.46
N ALA A 41 25.23 6.54 -15.46
CA ALA A 41 26.05 6.27 -14.26
C ALA A 41 27.03 5.11 -14.45
N GLY A 42 27.16 4.53 -15.64
CA GLY A 42 28.03 3.38 -15.91
C GLY A 42 27.59 2.07 -15.21
N ARG A 43 26.31 1.95 -14.84
CA ARG A 43 25.71 0.79 -14.20
C ARG A 43 24.91 -0.04 -15.20
N ASP A 44 24.62 -1.32 -14.87
CA ASP A 44 23.77 -2.19 -15.69
C ASP A 44 22.37 -1.56 -15.86
N PRO A 45 21.96 -1.14 -17.08
CA PRO A 45 20.65 -0.57 -17.33
C PRO A 45 19.49 -1.51 -16.99
N GLN A 46 19.75 -2.81 -16.96
CA GLN A 46 18.76 -3.86 -16.69
C GLN A 46 18.66 -4.22 -15.20
N TYR A 47 19.39 -3.56 -14.31
CA TYR A 47 19.42 -3.93 -12.88
C TYR A 47 18.02 -3.97 -12.26
N TYR A 48 17.25 -2.88 -12.39
CA TYR A 48 15.90 -2.83 -11.84
C TYR A 48 14.92 -3.70 -12.61
N LEU A 49 15.08 -3.85 -13.92
CA LEU A 49 14.28 -4.77 -14.74
C LEU A 49 14.39 -6.22 -14.22
N LYS A 50 15.63 -6.72 -14.06
CA LYS A 50 15.87 -8.07 -13.56
C LYS A 50 15.28 -8.29 -12.16
N ARG A 51 15.48 -7.30 -11.28
CA ARG A 51 14.94 -7.35 -9.92
C ARG A 51 13.42 -7.36 -9.90
N GLN A 52 12.79 -6.52 -10.72
CA GLN A 52 11.33 -6.46 -10.83
C GLN A 52 10.74 -7.74 -11.42
N LEU A 53 11.37 -8.32 -12.46
CA LEU A 53 10.95 -9.62 -13.01
C LEU A 53 11.01 -10.74 -11.96
N ILE A 54 12.06 -10.80 -11.16
CA ILE A 54 12.15 -11.78 -10.06
C ILE A 54 11.02 -11.58 -9.06
N ASN A 55 10.74 -10.34 -8.67
CA ASN A 55 9.66 -10.03 -7.75
C ASN A 55 8.28 -10.42 -8.31
N VAL A 56 8.04 -10.17 -9.60
CA VAL A 56 6.79 -10.57 -10.28
C VAL A 56 6.64 -12.10 -10.31
N ILE A 57 7.69 -12.83 -10.66
CA ILE A 57 7.68 -14.31 -10.66
C ILE A 57 7.37 -14.84 -9.25
N ILE A 58 8.02 -14.29 -8.21
CA ILE A 58 7.76 -14.67 -6.81
C ILE A 58 6.31 -14.32 -6.45
N GLY A 59 5.83 -13.14 -6.83
CA GLY A 59 4.45 -12.70 -6.58
C GLY A 59 3.42 -13.63 -7.21
N ILE A 60 3.60 -13.99 -8.47
CA ILE A 60 2.72 -14.94 -9.19
C ILE A 60 2.75 -16.32 -8.52
N ALA A 61 3.95 -16.81 -8.14
CA ALA A 61 4.07 -18.10 -7.46
C ALA A 61 3.35 -18.10 -6.10
N LEU A 62 3.48 -17.02 -5.33
CA LEU A 62 2.78 -16.85 -4.05
C LEU A 62 1.26 -16.73 -4.24
N ALA A 63 0.83 -15.96 -5.24
CA ALA A 63 -0.58 -15.80 -5.57
C ALA A 63 -1.19 -17.15 -5.98
N TYR A 64 -0.51 -17.90 -6.86
CA TYR A 64 -0.93 -19.25 -7.22
C TYR A 64 -0.96 -20.19 -6.02
N GLY A 65 0.08 -20.17 -5.17
CA GLY A 65 0.11 -20.93 -3.92
C GLY A 65 -1.07 -20.58 -2.99
N ALA A 66 -1.43 -19.31 -2.90
CA ALA A 66 -2.56 -18.86 -2.09
C ALA A 66 -3.92 -19.40 -2.61
N THR A 67 -4.08 -19.58 -3.94
CA THR A 67 -5.32 -20.18 -4.48
C THR A 67 -5.48 -21.65 -4.16
N LEU A 68 -4.39 -22.36 -3.86
CA LEU A 68 -4.42 -23.76 -3.45
C LEU A 68 -4.82 -23.96 -1.98
N ILE A 69 -4.78 -22.88 -1.19
CA ILE A 69 -5.11 -22.90 0.24
C ILE A 69 -6.63 -22.76 0.42
N ASP A 70 -7.26 -23.74 1.07
CA ASP A 70 -8.67 -23.62 1.45
C ASP A 70 -8.83 -22.46 2.46
N TYR A 71 -9.73 -21.51 2.17
CA TYR A 71 -10.04 -20.39 3.07
C TYR A 71 -10.47 -20.84 4.48
N ARG A 72 -10.97 -22.08 4.63
CA ARG A 72 -11.30 -22.67 5.93
C ARG A 72 -10.07 -22.86 6.81
N LEU A 73 -8.92 -23.14 6.21
CA LEU A 73 -7.63 -23.20 6.93
C LEU A 73 -7.22 -21.83 7.45
N LEU A 74 -7.45 -20.77 6.67
CA LEU A 74 -7.21 -19.40 7.13
C LEU A 74 -7.95 -19.10 8.44
N ARG A 75 -9.20 -19.57 8.56
CA ARG A 75 -9.97 -19.42 9.79
C ARG A 75 -9.32 -20.12 10.98
N ALA A 76 -8.83 -21.33 10.80
CA ALA A 76 -8.17 -22.09 11.88
C ALA A 76 -6.80 -21.49 12.27
N TYR A 77 -6.05 -20.96 11.29
CA TYR A 77 -4.71 -20.43 11.51
C TYR A 77 -4.67 -18.91 11.76
N THR A 78 -5.80 -18.22 11.76
CA THR A 78 -5.88 -16.77 12.03
C THR A 78 -5.12 -16.33 13.29
N PRO A 79 -5.21 -16.98 14.46
CA PRO A 79 -4.46 -16.56 15.64
C PRO A 79 -2.94 -16.65 15.45
N PHE A 80 -2.47 -17.66 14.72
CA PHE A 80 -1.05 -17.82 14.41
C PHE A 80 -0.58 -16.76 13.41
N LEU A 81 -1.39 -16.47 12.38
CA LEU A 81 -1.10 -15.41 11.41
C LEU A 81 -1.02 -14.04 12.10
N TRP A 82 -1.95 -13.76 13.00
CA TRP A 82 -1.97 -12.53 13.79
C TRP A 82 -0.76 -12.44 14.73
N GLY A 83 -0.44 -13.53 15.43
CA GLY A 83 0.75 -13.61 16.28
C GLY A 83 2.05 -13.40 15.49
N ALA A 84 2.16 -14.00 14.29
CA ALA A 84 3.30 -13.81 13.40
C ALA A 84 3.43 -12.37 12.91
N GLY A 85 2.30 -11.71 12.58
CA GLY A 85 2.26 -10.29 12.23
C GLY A 85 2.79 -9.41 13.37
N ILE A 86 2.32 -9.62 14.60
CA ILE A 86 2.81 -8.88 15.78
C ILE A 86 4.29 -9.17 16.03
N LEU A 87 4.70 -10.43 15.97
CA LEU A 87 6.11 -10.80 16.16
C LEU A 87 7.01 -10.09 15.16
N GLY A 88 6.61 -10.05 13.88
CA GLY A 88 7.33 -9.32 12.85
C GLY A 88 7.45 -7.84 13.15
N LEU A 89 6.37 -7.19 13.61
CA LEU A 89 6.39 -5.79 14.02
C LEU A 89 7.30 -5.54 15.22
N LEU A 90 7.34 -6.45 16.20
CA LEU A 90 8.24 -6.35 17.35
C LEU A 90 9.71 -6.55 16.95
N ILE A 91 10.02 -7.49 16.06
CA ILE A 91 11.38 -7.74 15.59
C ILE A 91 11.99 -6.49 14.94
N VAL A 92 11.22 -5.74 14.16
CA VAL A 92 11.71 -4.50 13.52
C VAL A 92 12.08 -3.43 14.56
N LEU A 93 11.42 -3.40 15.70
CA LEU A 93 11.73 -2.44 16.77
C LEU A 93 13.06 -2.74 17.47
N ILE A 94 13.58 -3.98 17.35
CA ILE A 94 14.86 -4.36 17.97
C ILE A 94 16.01 -3.63 17.25
N PRO A 95 16.87 -2.91 17.99
CA PRO A 95 18.07 -2.29 17.43
C PRO A 95 18.97 -3.31 16.73
N GLY A 96 19.38 -3.03 15.50
CA GLY A 96 20.25 -3.92 14.71
C GLY A 96 19.53 -4.87 13.76
N LEU A 97 18.24 -5.18 13.96
CA LEU A 97 17.45 -6.01 13.01
C LEU A 97 16.61 -5.15 12.06
N GLY A 98 16.04 -4.05 12.55
CA GLY A 98 15.28 -3.11 11.75
C GLY A 98 16.16 -2.06 11.08
N SER A 99 15.98 -1.86 9.77
CA SER A 99 16.59 -0.76 9.01
C SER A 99 15.66 0.46 8.98
N THR A 100 16.27 1.64 9.08
CA THR A 100 15.55 2.91 9.04
C THR A 100 15.60 3.47 7.62
N ILE A 101 14.44 3.65 7.00
CA ILE A 101 14.30 4.25 5.66
C ILE A 101 13.35 5.44 5.80
N ASN A 102 13.76 6.60 5.29
CA ASN A 102 12.97 7.84 5.36
C ASN A 102 12.48 8.21 6.77
N GLY A 103 13.28 7.89 7.80
CA GLY A 103 12.97 8.21 9.20
C GLY A 103 12.06 7.20 9.92
N ALA A 104 11.54 6.18 9.23
CA ALA A 104 10.74 5.10 9.81
C ALA A 104 11.56 3.80 9.91
N ARG A 105 11.58 3.18 11.09
CA ARG A 105 12.18 1.86 11.29
C ARG A 105 11.12 0.80 11.06
N SER A 106 10.93 0.41 9.78
CA SER A 106 9.82 -0.49 9.39
C SER A 106 10.25 -1.63 8.46
N TRP A 107 11.55 -1.72 8.13
CA TRP A 107 12.07 -2.68 7.16
C TRP A 107 13.07 -3.65 7.76
N ILE A 108 13.04 -4.91 7.32
CA ILE A 108 14.08 -5.91 7.57
C ILE A 108 14.85 -6.09 6.27
N THR A 109 16.15 -5.81 6.30
CA THR A 109 17.02 -5.96 5.12
C THR A 109 17.80 -7.27 5.22
N PHE A 110 17.62 -8.13 4.22
CA PHE A 110 18.31 -9.40 4.10
C PHE A 110 19.58 -9.27 3.25
N PRO A 111 20.54 -10.21 3.39
CA PRO A 111 21.68 -10.31 2.48
C PRO A 111 21.22 -10.37 1.02
N GLY A 112 21.88 -9.62 0.13
CA GLY A 112 21.46 -9.47 -1.27
C GLY A 112 20.53 -8.26 -1.54
N GLY A 113 20.24 -7.43 -0.51
CA GLY A 113 19.46 -6.21 -0.68
C GLY A 113 17.94 -6.45 -0.78
N PHE A 114 17.48 -7.65 -0.46
CA PHE A 114 16.05 -7.94 -0.35
C PHE A 114 15.48 -7.32 0.94
N GLN A 115 14.38 -6.62 0.83
CA GLN A 115 13.75 -5.93 1.96
C GLN A 115 12.33 -6.42 2.16
N VAL A 116 11.96 -6.70 3.40
CA VAL A 116 10.61 -7.11 3.80
C VAL A 116 10.10 -6.12 4.84
N GLN A 117 8.87 -5.66 4.65
CA GLN A 117 8.18 -4.82 5.61
C GLN A 117 7.17 -5.69 6.37
N PRO A 118 7.38 -5.98 7.68
CA PRO A 118 6.45 -6.79 8.45
C PRO A 118 5.05 -6.20 8.57
N ALA A 119 4.90 -4.89 8.41
CA ALA A 119 3.60 -4.23 8.39
C ALA A 119 2.71 -4.72 7.24
N GLU A 120 3.28 -5.20 6.11
CA GLU A 120 2.51 -5.80 5.01
C GLU A 120 1.82 -7.10 5.45
N LEU A 121 2.55 -7.96 6.19
CA LEU A 121 1.96 -9.19 6.77
C LEU A 121 0.95 -8.86 7.88
N ALA A 122 1.23 -7.82 8.68
CA ALA A 122 0.32 -7.36 9.72
C ALA A 122 -1.01 -6.86 9.13
N LYS A 123 -1.01 -6.17 7.99
CA LYS A 123 -2.25 -5.77 7.30
C LYS A 123 -3.14 -6.97 6.97
N ILE A 124 -2.56 -8.01 6.38
CA ILE A 124 -3.28 -9.23 6.04
C ILE A 124 -3.86 -9.88 7.32
N SER A 125 -3.05 -9.98 8.38
CA SER A 125 -3.46 -10.60 9.63
C SER A 125 -4.59 -9.83 10.33
N ILE A 126 -4.58 -8.50 10.26
CA ILE A 126 -5.66 -7.64 10.79
C ILE A 126 -6.96 -7.90 10.02
N ILE A 127 -6.90 -7.87 8.67
CA ILE A 127 -8.08 -8.06 7.81
C ILE A 127 -8.70 -9.43 8.07
N VAL A 128 -7.90 -10.50 8.07
CA VAL A 128 -8.37 -11.86 8.31
C VAL A 128 -8.91 -12.02 9.74
N GLY A 129 -8.22 -11.46 10.74
CA GLY A 129 -8.64 -11.51 12.14
C GLY A 129 -9.96 -10.77 12.40
N MET A 130 -10.11 -9.57 11.84
CA MET A 130 -11.37 -8.83 11.92
C MET A 130 -12.50 -9.54 11.18
N ALA A 131 -12.24 -10.05 9.97
CA ALA A 131 -13.23 -10.76 9.17
C ALA A 131 -13.75 -11.99 9.91
N LEU A 132 -12.88 -12.74 10.58
CA LEU A 132 -13.25 -13.89 11.40
C LEU A 132 -14.27 -13.51 12.48
N ILE A 133 -14.00 -12.46 13.25
CA ILE A 133 -14.85 -12.03 14.37
C ILE A 133 -16.17 -11.45 13.87
N LEU A 134 -16.11 -10.59 12.82
CA LEU A 134 -17.28 -9.91 12.29
C LEU A 134 -18.22 -10.83 11.49
N SER A 135 -17.70 -11.96 10.95
CA SER A 135 -18.49 -12.92 10.19
C SER A 135 -19.28 -13.91 11.06
N GLU A 136 -18.99 -14.00 12.36
CA GLU A 136 -19.73 -14.87 13.26
C GLU A 136 -21.16 -14.36 13.47
N ARG A 137 -22.13 -15.08 12.94
CA ARG A 137 -23.54 -14.74 13.11
C ARG A 137 -24.03 -15.15 14.51
N VAL A 138 -24.62 -14.21 15.21
CA VAL A 138 -25.33 -14.46 16.46
C VAL A 138 -26.82 -14.52 16.14
N THR A 139 -27.50 -15.58 16.56
CA THR A 139 -28.94 -15.78 16.37
C THR A 139 -29.73 -14.57 16.89
N GLY A 140 -30.57 -13.98 16.03
CA GLY A 140 -31.44 -12.84 16.39
C GLY A 140 -30.87 -11.46 16.05
N PHE A 141 -29.74 -11.36 15.36
CA PHE A 141 -29.17 -10.08 14.91
C PHE A 141 -28.84 -10.13 13.41
N ASP A 142 -29.20 -9.03 12.69
CA ASP A 142 -28.91 -8.89 11.27
C ASP A 142 -27.46 -8.44 10.97
N GLY A 143 -26.66 -8.14 12.01
CA GLY A 143 -25.27 -7.68 11.92
C GLY A 143 -24.46 -8.06 13.15
N PRO A 144 -23.16 -7.70 13.19
CA PRO A 144 -22.31 -8.02 14.32
C PRO A 144 -22.77 -7.30 15.60
N THR A 145 -22.63 -7.99 16.72
CA THR A 145 -22.91 -7.42 18.05
C THR A 145 -21.85 -6.38 18.42
N ASP A 146 -22.19 -5.47 19.32
CA ASP A 146 -21.24 -4.49 19.82
C ASP A 146 -19.97 -5.10 20.43
N ARG A 147 -20.10 -6.28 21.05
CA ARG A 147 -18.98 -7.04 21.60
C ARG A 147 -18.05 -7.52 20.48
N GLN A 148 -18.59 -8.03 19.37
CA GLN A 148 -17.78 -8.47 18.24
C GLN A 148 -17.07 -7.30 17.55
N VAL A 149 -17.75 -6.16 17.38
CA VAL A 149 -17.14 -4.95 16.86
C VAL A 149 -15.98 -4.50 17.76
N PHE A 150 -16.19 -4.45 19.08
CA PHE A 150 -15.14 -4.08 20.02
C PHE A 150 -13.96 -5.05 19.99
N GLN A 151 -14.22 -6.38 19.95
CA GLN A 151 -13.15 -7.39 19.85
C GLN A 151 -12.37 -7.27 18.53
N SER A 152 -13.04 -7.03 17.41
CA SER A 152 -12.38 -6.82 16.13
C SER A 152 -11.49 -5.58 16.13
N LEU A 153 -11.94 -4.50 16.78
CA LEU A 153 -11.14 -3.29 16.96
C LEU A 153 -9.93 -3.53 17.86
N LEU A 154 -10.03 -4.37 18.90
CA LEU A 154 -8.88 -4.74 19.72
C LEU A 154 -7.83 -5.52 18.92
N VAL A 155 -8.27 -6.43 18.03
CA VAL A 155 -7.37 -7.16 17.13
C VAL A 155 -6.62 -6.21 16.21
N ALA A 156 -7.25 -5.14 15.72
CA ALA A 156 -6.61 -4.14 14.88
C ALA A 156 -5.74 -3.15 15.68
N ALA A 157 -6.16 -2.79 16.89
CA ALA A 157 -5.50 -1.74 17.69
C ALA A 157 -4.07 -2.09 18.07
N ILE A 158 -3.79 -3.36 18.43
CA ILE A 158 -2.45 -3.77 18.86
C ILE A 158 -1.41 -3.60 17.74
N PRO A 159 -1.60 -4.16 16.54
CA PRO A 159 -0.67 -3.91 15.43
C PRO A 159 -0.59 -2.44 15.02
N VAL A 160 -1.71 -1.71 15.00
CA VAL A 160 -1.73 -0.28 14.66
C VAL A 160 -0.88 0.52 15.64
N LEU A 161 -1.00 0.28 16.95
CA LEU A 161 -0.18 0.95 17.95
C LEU A 161 1.32 0.65 17.78
N LEU A 162 1.68 -0.59 17.45
CA LEU A 162 3.08 -0.94 17.15
C LEU A 162 3.61 -0.20 15.92
N ILE A 163 2.78 -0.03 14.88
CA ILE A 163 3.17 0.70 13.67
C ILE A 163 3.27 2.21 13.94
N VAL A 164 2.43 2.77 14.81
CA VAL A 164 2.56 4.17 15.27
C VAL A 164 3.91 4.40 15.97
N VAL A 165 4.37 3.44 16.76
CA VAL A 165 5.71 3.49 17.42
C VAL A 165 6.86 3.42 16.39
N GLN A 166 6.63 2.85 15.20
CA GLN A 166 7.60 2.78 14.09
C GLN A 166 7.66 4.06 13.23
N PRO A 167 7.04 5.16 13.59
CA PRO A 167 6.54 6.36 12.93
C PRO A 167 6.18 6.22 11.43
N ASP A 168 5.52 5.13 11.07
CA ASP A 168 5.04 4.88 9.70
C ASP A 168 3.58 5.33 9.52
N LEU A 169 3.38 6.64 9.36
CA LEU A 169 2.05 7.23 9.21
C LEU A 169 1.31 6.74 7.95
N GLY A 170 2.02 6.46 6.87
CA GLY A 170 1.41 5.97 5.62
C GLY A 170 0.68 4.65 5.86
N THR A 171 1.37 3.69 6.47
CA THR A 171 0.79 2.38 6.80
C THR A 171 -0.36 2.50 7.82
N VAL A 172 -0.22 3.38 8.83
CA VAL A 172 -1.31 3.64 9.81
C VAL A 172 -2.57 4.14 9.10
N LEU A 173 -2.47 5.07 8.16
CA LEU A 173 -3.62 5.61 7.42
C LEU A 173 -4.31 4.52 6.58
N ILE A 174 -3.54 3.70 5.87
CA ILE A 174 -4.07 2.61 5.04
C ILE A 174 -4.81 1.58 5.91
N ILE A 175 -4.21 1.15 7.02
CA ILE A 175 -4.84 0.20 7.93
C ILE A 175 -6.09 0.80 8.57
N SER A 176 -6.04 2.05 9.01
CA SER A 176 -7.20 2.74 9.59
C SER A 176 -8.36 2.83 8.60
N ALA A 177 -8.08 3.17 7.34
CA ALA A 177 -9.09 3.17 6.27
C ALA A 177 -9.67 1.76 6.06
N SER A 178 -8.83 0.73 6.04
CA SER A 178 -9.26 -0.67 5.91
C SER A 178 -10.15 -1.10 7.08
N VAL A 179 -9.79 -0.75 8.32
CA VAL A 179 -10.58 -1.04 9.53
C VAL A 179 -11.95 -0.37 9.47
N ILE A 180 -12.00 0.92 9.12
CA ILE A 180 -13.25 1.66 8.97
C ILE A 180 -14.14 1.02 7.89
N THR A 181 -13.55 0.67 6.74
CA THR A 181 -14.27 0.01 5.64
C THR A 181 -14.83 -1.34 6.06
N MET A 182 -14.04 -2.16 6.77
CA MET A 182 -14.51 -3.46 7.27
C MET A 182 -15.68 -3.32 8.24
N ILE A 183 -15.63 -2.36 9.16
CA ILE A 183 -16.75 -2.08 10.07
C ILE A 183 -17.97 -1.58 9.30
N ALA A 184 -17.78 -0.74 8.27
CA ALA A 184 -18.87 -0.22 7.45
C ALA A 184 -19.59 -1.34 6.67
N VAL A 185 -18.82 -2.24 6.04
CA VAL A 185 -19.34 -3.34 5.22
C VAL A 185 -19.94 -4.47 6.08
N SER A 186 -19.47 -4.63 7.34
CA SER A 186 -19.97 -5.67 8.24
C SER A 186 -21.43 -5.50 8.67
N GLY A 187 -22.06 -4.35 8.40
CA GLY A 187 -23.40 -4.03 8.88
C GLY A 187 -23.44 -3.62 10.34
N ALA A 188 -22.31 -3.21 10.92
CA ALA A 188 -22.24 -2.69 12.27
C ALA A 188 -23.05 -1.38 12.41
N ARG A 189 -23.52 -1.10 13.63
CA ARG A 189 -24.30 0.10 13.92
C ARG A 189 -23.49 1.37 13.60
N ILE A 190 -24.11 2.33 12.96
CA ILE A 190 -23.50 3.61 12.51
C ILE A 190 -22.71 4.34 13.61
N ARG A 191 -23.10 4.17 14.87
CA ARG A 191 -22.40 4.76 16.02
C ARG A 191 -20.93 4.36 16.10
N TRP A 192 -20.56 3.15 15.66
CA TRP A 192 -19.17 2.71 15.63
C TRP A 192 -18.36 3.44 14.58
N LEU A 193 -18.93 3.67 13.40
CA LEU A 193 -18.28 4.47 12.35
C LEU A 193 -18.06 5.91 12.78
N VAL A 194 -19.11 6.54 13.35
CA VAL A 194 -19.02 7.91 13.87
C VAL A 194 -18.00 7.98 15.01
N GLY A 195 -18.01 7.00 15.93
CA GLY A 195 -17.03 6.93 17.02
C GLY A 195 -15.59 6.81 16.50
N LEU A 196 -15.33 5.93 15.52
CA LEU A 196 -14.01 5.78 14.92
C LEU A 196 -13.52 7.04 14.22
N LEU A 197 -14.42 7.75 13.50
CA LEU A 197 -14.08 9.02 12.87
C LEU A 197 -13.73 10.09 13.91
N ILE A 198 -14.52 10.19 14.98
CA ILE A 198 -14.24 11.14 16.07
C ILE A 198 -12.90 10.81 16.75
N VAL A 199 -12.66 9.55 17.08
CA VAL A 199 -11.38 9.10 17.68
C VAL A 199 -10.22 9.39 16.75
N GLY A 200 -10.35 9.10 15.45
CA GLY A 200 -9.33 9.39 14.44
C GLY A 200 -9.01 10.89 14.33
N LEU A 201 -10.03 11.73 14.19
CA LEU A 201 -9.86 13.18 14.10
C LEU A 201 -9.26 13.76 15.39
N THR A 202 -9.74 13.31 16.56
CA THR A 202 -9.20 13.73 17.86
C THR A 202 -7.74 13.28 18.00
N GLY A 203 -7.40 12.05 17.58
CA GLY A 203 -6.04 11.54 17.59
C GLY A 203 -5.10 12.38 16.72
N VAL A 204 -5.51 12.74 15.50
CA VAL A 204 -4.75 13.64 14.62
C VAL A 204 -4.58 15.02 15.24
N TYR A 205 -5.64 15.60 15.79
CA TYR A 205 -5.60 16.90 16.47
C TYR A 205 -4.60 16.87 17.65
N LEU A 206 -4.68 15.85 18.49
CA LEU A 206 -3.78 15.69 19.63
C LEU A 206 -2.32 15.45 19.19
N ALA A 207 -2.10 14.68 18.15
CA ALA A 207 -0.75 14.44 17.62
C ALA A 207 -0.10 15.73 17.08
N ILE A 208 -0.89 16.60 16.45
CA ILE A 208 -0.42 17.91 15.97
C ILE A 208 -0.17 18.85 17.16
N SER A 209 -1.11 18.94 18.12
CA SER A 209 -1.05 19.89 19.23
C SER A 209 0.01 19.55 20.26
N SER A 210 0.29 18.27 20.47
CA SER A 210 1.32 17.79 21.41
C SER A 210 2.74 17.84 20.87
N GLY A 211 2.93 18.16 19.57
CA GLY A 211 4.24 18.10 18.92
C GLY A 211 4.82 16.68 18.78
N ALA A 212 3.98 15.65 18.91
CA ALA A 212 4.39 14.25 18.78
C ALA A 212 4.80 13.88 17.35
N LEU A 213 4.36 14.65 16.36
CA LEU A 213 4.73 14.46 14.96
C LEU A 213 6.09 15.08 14.68
N SER A 214 6.95 14.35 13.97
CA SER A 214 8.22 14.89 13.49
C SER A 214 7.98 16.04 12.48
N GLU A 215 8.96 16.95 12.33
CA GLU A 215 8.87 18.03 11.34
C GLU A 215 8.63 17.50 9.91
N TYR A 216 9.19 16.36 9.58
CA TYR A 216 8.98 15.69 8.29
C TYR A 216 7.51 15.29 8.08
N GLN A 217 6.86 14.75 9.10
CA GLN A 217 5.45 14.35 9.06
C GLN A 217 4.52 15.57 8.99
N LEU A 218 4.82 16.62 9.75
CA LEU A 218 4.10 17.89 9.69
C LEU A 218 4.24 18.56 8.30
N LYS A 219 5.42 18.54 7.70
CA LYS A 219 5.64 19.05 6.34
C LYS A 219 4.81 18.28 5.32
N ARG A 220 4.74 16.95 5.41
CA ARG A 220 3.87 16.13 4.54
C ARG A 220 2.39 16.49 4.68
N LEU A 221 1.89 16.65 5.90
CA LEU A 221 0.50 17.05 6.13
C LEU A 221 0.21 18.45 5.57
N ARG A 222 1.11 19.40 5.78
CA ARG A 222 0.97 20.77 5.24
C ARG A 222 1.00 20.78 3.73
N SER A 223 1.90 20.05 3.09
CA SER A 223 2.00 19.99 1.63
C SER A 223 0.80 19.29 0.97
N PHE A 224 0.06 18.45 1.71
CA PHE A 224 -1.18 17.87 1.23
C PHE A 224 -2.31 18.92 1.14
N VAL A 225 -2.37 19.84 2.13
CA VAL A 225 -3.38 20.93 2.16
C VAL A 225 -2.94 22.10 1.28
N ASP A 226 -1.67 22.46 1.35
CA ASP A 226 -1.06 23.55 0.57
C ASP A 226 0.25 23.08 -0.08
N PRO A 227 0.21 22.61 -1.34
CA PRO A 227 1.40 22.19 -2.08
C PRO A 227 2.44 23.30 -2.30
N THR A 228 2.07 24.57 -2.08
CA THR A 228 2.97 25.72 -2.25
C THR A 228 3.79 25.99 -1.00
N ALA A 229 3.39 25.43 0.15
CA ALA A 229 4.05 25.67 1.43
C ALA A 229 5.46 25.04 1.54
N ASP A 230 5.78 24.02 0.70
CA ASP A 230 7.12 23.41 0.65
C ASP A 230 7.61 23.28 -0.80
N PRO A 231 8.15 24.38 -1.38
CA PRO A 231 8.59 24.39 -2.79
C PRO A 231 9.80 23.51 -3.09
N GLN A 232 10.54 23.05 -2.07
CA GLN A 232 11.81 22.34 -2.24
C GLN A 232 11.76 20.83 -1.99
N ALA A 233 10.69 20.32 -1.35
CA ALA A 233 10.55 18.89 -1.07
C ALA A 233 9.28 18.29 -1.68
N SER A 234 8.26 18.02 -0.88
CA SER A 234 7.04 17.36 -1.36
C SER A 234 6.23 18.20 -2.36
N GLY A 235 6.24 19.52 -2.23
CA GLY A 235 5.61 20.42 -3.21
C GLY A 235 6.34 20.41 -4.56
N TYR A 236 7.68 20.31 -4.56
CA TYR A 236 8.46 20.15 -5.78
C TYR A 236 8.10 18.84 -6.50
N GLN A 237 8.07 17.71 -5.77
CA GLN A 237 7.73 16.40 -6.33
C GLN A 237 6.36 16.42 -7.01
N LEU A 238 5.35 16.96 -6.34
CA LEU A 238 4.00 17.04 -6.89
C LEU A 238 3.90 17.94 -8.12
N ARG A 239 4.63 19.07 -8.13
CA ARG A 239 4.70 19.97 -9.28
C ARG A 239 5.35 19.30 -10.47
N GLN A 240 6.50 18.65 -10.26
CA GLN A 240 7.21 17.93 -11.31
C GLN A 240 6.38 16.76 -11.83
N ALA A 241 5.70 16.02 -10.97
CA ALA A 241 4.79 14.96 -11.38
C ALA A 241 3.68 15.48 -12.31
N ARG A 242 3.05 16.62 -11.98
CA ARG A 242 2.03 17.24 -12.84
C ARG A 242 2.59 17.70 -14.18
N ILE A 243 3.80 18.30 -14.19
CA ILE A 243 4.47 18.72 -15.43
C ILE A 243 4.77 17.51 -16.29
N THR A 244 5.31 16.45 -15.70
CA THR A 244 5.66 15.20 -16.40
C THR A 244 4.44 14.56 -17.03
N ILE A 245 3.35 14.35 -16.28
CA ILE A 245 2.10 13.82 -16.81
C ILE A 245 1.54 14.71 -17.92
N GLY A 246 1.48 16.03 -17.69
CA GLY A 246 0.97 16.99 -18.65
C GLY A 246 1.79 17.05 -19.94
N SER A 247 3.10 16.79 -19.86
CA SER A 247 4.01 16.82 -21.01
C SER A 247 3.74 15.71 -22.04
N GLY A 248 3.11 14.58 -21.61
CA GLY A 248 2.77 13.47 -22.49
C GLY A 248 1.57 13.73 -23.42
N GLY A 249 0.72 14.69 -23.08
CA GLY A 249 -0.46 15.00 -23.89
C GLY A 249 -1.43 13.83 -23.99
N PHE A 250 -2.10 13.71 -25.15
CA PHE A 250 -3.15 12.70 -25.33
C PHE A 250 -2.61 11.31 -25.70
N PHE A 251 -1.58 11.25 -26.54
CA PHE A 251 -1.01 10.01 -27.09
C PHE A 251 0.34 9.59 -26.47
N GLY A 252 0.92 10.42 -25.63
CA GLY A 252 2.26 10.20 -25.09
C GLY A 252 3.38 10.60 -26.04
N LYS A 253 4.61 10.59 -25.51
CA LYS A 253 5.84 10.86 -26.28
C LYS A 253 6.46 9.59 -26.86
N GLY A 254 5.87 8.44 -26.58
CA GLY A 254 6.40 7.12 -26.92
C GLY A 254 7.24 6.51 -25.81
N LEU A 255 7.25 5.18 -25.74
CA LEU A 255 8.03 4.43 -24.77
C LEU A 255 9.52 4.78 -24.89
N PHE A 256 10.16 5.00 -23.74
CA PHE A 256 11.57 5.33 -23.60
C PHE A 256 11.98 6.71 -24.18
N SER A 257 11.02 7.57 -24.53
CA SER A 257 11.27 8.86 -25.19
C SER A 257 10.84 10.06 -24.35
N GLY A 258 10.53 9.85 -23.06
CA GLY A 258 10.09 10.88 -22.13
C GLY A 258 11.26 11.74 -21.65
N PRO A 259 11.41 13.04 -22.05
CA PRO A 259 12.53 13.87 -21.59
C PRO A 259 12.48 14.16 -20.09
N GLN A 260 11.30 14.25 -19.47
CA GLN A 260 11.18 14.45 -18.03
C GLN A 260 11.57 13.17 -17.28
N THR A 261 11.16 12.00 -17.80
CA THR A 261 11.50 10.68 -17.28
C THR A 261 13.02 10.46 -17.34
N ASN A 262 13.63 10.66 -18.50
CA ASN A 262 15.06 10.47 -18.72
C ASN A 262 15.91 11.46 -17.93
N GLY A 263 15.42 12.70 -17.73
CA GLY A 263 16.07 13.75 -16.94
C GLY A 263 15.94 13.60 -15.43
N ARG A 264 15.16 12.60 -14.91
CA ARG A 264 14.92 12.38 -13.47
C ARG A 264 14.41 13.62 -12.73
N PHE A 265 13.57 14.41 -13.37
CA PHE A 265 13.00 15.60 -12.71
C PHE A 265 12.06 15.26 -11.56
N VAL A 266 11.44 14.04 -11.59
CA VAL A 266 10.62 13.53 -10.49
C VAL A 266 11.48 12.60 -9.62
N PRO A 267 11.75 12.93 -8.35
CA PRO A 267 12.39 12.03 -7.41
C PRO A 267 11.53 10.77 -7.19
N GLU A 268 12.18 9.62 -6.91
CA GLU A 268 11.51 8.31 -6.68
C GLU A 268 10.51 7.93 -7.77
N GLN A 269 10.85 8.25 -9.04
CA GLN A 269 9.98 8.05 -10.19
C GLN A 269 9.70 6.57 -10.47
N HIS A 270 10.65 5.69 -10.17
CA HIS A 270 10.54 4.25 -10.40
C HIS A 270 9.77 3.49 -9.31
N THR A 271 9.39 4.15 -8.24
CA THR A 271 8.62 3.61 -7.10
C THR A 271 7.31 4.37 -6.92
N ASP A 272 7.33 5.46 -6.17
CA ASP A 272 6.14 6.18 -5.71
C ASP A 272 5.44 6.96 -6.84
N PHE A 273 6.19 7.37 -7.86
CA PHE A 273 5.71 8.19 -8.96
C PHE A 273 5.75 7.50 -10.33
N ILE A 274 5.65 6.17 -10.36
CA ILE A 274 5.71 5.41 -11.63
C ILE A 274 4.62 5.81 -12.62
N PHE A 275 3.47 6.27 -12.14
CA PHE A 275 2.38 6.76 -12.97
C PHE A 275 2.76 8.00 -13.79
N THR A 276 3.76 8.77 -13.36
CA THR A 276 4.28 9.91 -14.14
C THR A 276 4.95 9.46 -15.42
N VAL A 277 5.64 8.31 -15.39
CA VAL A 277 6.26 7.70 -16.57
C VAL A 277 5.19 7.27 -17.56
N SER A 278 4.13 6.61 -17.08
CA SER A 278 2.97 6.28 -17.90
C SER A 278 2.35 7.53 -18.52
N GLY A 279 2.14 8.59 -17.73
CA GLY A 279 1.56 9.85 -18.20
C GLY A 279 2.37 10.52 -19.29
N GLU A 280 3.69 10.51 -19.18
CA GLU A 280 4.57 11.11 -20.19
C GLU A 280 4.74 10.23 -21.43
N GLU A 281 5.01 8.94 -21.27
CA GLU A 281 5.36 8.06 -22.38
C GLU A 281 4.15 7.49 -23.11
N LEU A 282 3.08 7.12 -22.38
CA LEU A 282 1.85 6.55 -22.96
C LEU A 282 0.73 7.60 -23.11
N GLY A 283 0.88 8.76 -22.50
CA GLY A 283 -0.09 9.84 -22.54
C GLY A 283 -1.38 9.55 -21.77
N PHE A 284 -2.39 10.37 -22.03
CA PHE A 284 -3.69 10.23 -21.36
C PHE A 284 -4.36 8.88 -21.66
N LEU A 285 -4.35 8.43 -22.92
CA LEU A 285 -4.98 7.17 -23.31
C LEU A 285 -4.34 5.96 -22.62
N GLY A 286 -3.01 5.85 -22.65
CA GLY A 286 -2.32 4.72 -22.04
C GLY A 286 -2.47 4.73 -20.51
N SER A 287 -2.40 5.90 -19.89
CA SER A 287 -2.60 6.05 -18.45
C SER A 287 -4.03 5.74 -18.02
N ALA A 288 -5.03 6.16 -18.80
CA ALA A 288 -6.43 5.81 -18.56
C ALA A 288 -6.67 4.30 -18.67
N LEU A 289 -6.05 3.65 -19.66
CA LEU A 289 -6.13 2.19 -19.83
C LEU A 289 -5.55 1.46 -18.60
N ILE A 290 -4.41 1.91 -18.07
CA ILE A 290 -3.81 1.34 -16.85
C ILE A 290 -4.74 1.49 -15.65
N LEU A 291 -5.48 2.59 -15.54
CA LEU A 291 -6.43 2.80 -14.43
C LEU A 291 -7.72 1.98 -14.58
N ILE A 292 -8.06 1.53 -15.78
CA ILE A 292 -9.25 0.72 -16.06
C ILE A 292 -8.95 -0.78 -15.88
N LEU A 293 -7.71 -1.22 -16.15
CA LEU A 293 -7.25 -2.60 -15.95
C LEU A 293 -7.14 -2.93 -14.45
#